data_44f620e85b1680798553479e998b7b11
#
_entry.id   44f620e85b1680798553479e998b7b11
#
_cell.length_a   1.000
_cell.length_b   1.000
_cell.length_c   1.000
_cell.angle_alpha   90.00
_cell.angle_beta   90.00
_cell.angle_gamma   90.00
#
_symmetry.space_group_name_H-M   'P 1'
#
loop_
_entity.id
_entity.type
_entity.pdbx_description
1 polymer ?
#
loop_
_entity_poly.entity_id
_entity_poly.type
_entity_poly.pdbx_seq_one_letter_code
_entity_poly.pdbx_strand_id
1 'polypeptide(L)'
;MTEKLYYSDGHLANFTAKVLSCTEENGRYAVVLDRTAFFPGGGGQDADEGELGGMRLLGLREDGEEIIHLVPGALQPGAEVEGKLDWPLRFGRMQGHSGEHILSGMVHRLFGCDNVGFHMGAEGMTIDFSAELSREDLSRAELEANRAIWRNLPVRTLLPGPEKLHAMEYRSKKELSGEVRIVEIEGVDRCACCAPHVSRTGEVGVLKIIDSMRHRGGTRLTLICGEAALCDYQELHANNARVSASLSAKRLETGAAIERHLAEQEERKAELTRLKRELLQLKAARLERTEGCICIFEEDMDMITLRELVNAGAELAGIACAGFTGRDGDYKYIIGSRTKALRSMTKEINAAIEGRGGGSDAMLQGTSRAGRETIERYFESLKN
;
A
#
# COMPACT_ATOMS: atom_id res chain seq x y z
N MET A 1 -26.57 -10.37 35.08
CA MET A 1 -26.59 -9.11 34.29
C MET A 1 -25.41 -8.25 34.67
N THR A 2 -24.60 -7.81 33.73
CA THR A 2 -23.48 -6.90 33.94
C THR A 2 -23.88 -5.46 33.53
N GLU A 3 -23.74 -4.50 34.43
CA GLU A 3 -23.99 -3.10 34.15
C GLU A 3 -22.92 -2.58 33.13
N LYS A 4 -23.37 -2.04 31.98
CA LYS A 4 -22.52 -1.56 30.88
C LYS A 4 -22.18 -0.09 31.11
N LEU A 5 -21.13 0.20 31.90
CA LEU A 5 -20.71 1.58 32.23
C LEU A 5 -20.36 2.42 31.02
N TYR A 6 -19.83 1.79 29.94
CA TYR A 6 -19.50 2.46 28.68
C TYR A 6 -20.73 3.02 27.92
N TYR A 7 -21.96 2.69 28.35
CA TYR A 7 -23.17 3.30 27.80
C TYR A 7 -23.48 4.65 28.42
N SER A 8 -23.14 4.82 29.71
CA SER A 8 -23.34 6.07 30.44
C SER A 8 -22.15 7.02 30.29
N ASP A 9 -20.92 6.50 30.34
CA ASP A 9 -19.69 7.27 30.19
C ASP A 9 -18.64 6.51 29.36
N GLY A 10 -18.48 6.91 28.11
CA GLY A 10 -17.46 6.36 27.22
C GLY A 10 -16.02 6.71 27.64
N HIS A 11 -15.82 7.76 28.44
CA HIS A 11 -14.52 8.26 28.89
C HIS A 11 -14.00 7.59 30.16
N LEU A 12 -14.76 6.68 30.72
CA LEU A 12 -14.36 5.97 31.95
C LEU A 12 -13.19 5.02 31.67
N ALA A 13 -11.97 5.47 31.93
CA ALA A 13 -10.75 4.70 31.69
C ALA A 13 -10.41 3.72 32.83
N ASN A 14 -10.87 4.01 34.07
CA ASN A 14 -10.65 3.17 35.22
C ASN A 14 -11.98 2.98 35.95
N PHE A 15 -12.22 1.79 36.48
CA PHE A 15 -13.43 1.48 37.23
C PHE A 15 -13.16 0.40 38.25
N THR A 16 -14.04 0.32 39.25
CA THR A 16 -14.04 -0.75 40.25
C THR A 16 -15.29 -1.58 40.09
N ALA A 17 -15.15 -2.88 40.17
CA ALA A 17 -16.25 -3.83 40.02
C ALA A 17 -16.12 -5.02 40.99
N LYS A 18 -17.24 -5.66 41.30
CA LYS A 18 -17.29 -6.87 42.09
C LYS A 18 -17.31 -8.11 41.19
N VAL A 19 -16.46 -9.09 41.50
CA VAL A 19 -16.46 -10.38 40.80
C VAL A 19 -17.71 -11.16 41.19
N LEU A 20 -18.56 -11.49 40.23
CA LEU A 20 -19.74 -12.32 40.41
C LEU A 20 -19.41 -13.82 40.31
N SER A 21 -18.63 -14.17 39.29
CA SER A 21 -18.16 -15.53 39.05
C SER A 21 -16.78 -15.55 38.40
N CYS A 22 -16.06 -16.65 38.59
CA CYS A 22 -14.76 -16.90 37.96
C CYS A 22 -14.66 -18.42 37.72
N THR A 23 -14.59 -18.78 36.43
CA THR A 23 -14.57 -20.20 36.01
C THR A 23 -13.36 -20.44 35.11
N GLU A 24 -12.67 -21.54 35.33
CA GLU A 24 -11.54 -21.92 34.45
C GLU A 24 -12.05 -22.47 33.11
N GLU A 25 -11.57 -21.90 32.02
CA GLU A 25 -11.84 -22.31 30.64
C GLU A 25 -10.54 -22.44 29.85
N ASN A 26 -10.13 -23.67 29.50
CA ASN A 26 -8.96 -23.91 28.62
C ASN A 26 -7.65 -23.19 29.07
N GLY A 27 -7.36 -23.23 30.36
CA GLY A 27 -6.16 -22.59 30.92
C GLY A 27 -6.24 -21.06 31.05
N ARG A 28 -7.43 -20.49 30.92
CA ARG A 28 -7.77 -19.09 31.20
C ARG A 28 -8.92 -19.04 32.18
N TYR A 29 -9.21 -17.87 32.69
CA TYR A 29 -10.31 -17.67 33.61
C TYR A 29 -11.34 -16.72 33.01
N ALA A 30 -12.57 -17.21 32.92
CA ALA A 30 -13.74 -16.45 32.51
C ALA A 30 -14.37 -15.78 33.75
N VAL A 31 -14.26 -14.46 33.79
CA VAL A 31 -14.71 -13.63 34.93
C VAL A 31 -15.92 -12.83 34.53
N VAL A 32 -17.00 -12.93 35.30
CA VAL A 32 -18.18 -12.07 35.18
C VAL A 32 -18.16 -11.05 36.31
N LEU A 33 -18.39 -9.80 35.97
CA LEU A 33 -18.43 -8.66 36.88
C LEU A 33 -19.86 -8.12 37.04
N ASP A 34 -20.15 -7.47 38.17
CA ASP A 34 -21.41 -6.73 38.40
C ASP A 34 -21.53 -5.54 37.40
N ARG A 35 -20.41 -4.91 37.05
CA ARG A 35 -20.32 -3.80 36.09
C ARG A 35 -19.00 -3.80 35.33
N THR A 36 -18.98 -3.17 34.17
CA THR A 36 -17.74 -3.03 33.35
C THR A 36 -17.75 -1.81 32.47
N ALA A 37 -16.59 -1.15 32.37
CA ALA A 37 -16.33 -0.12 31.33
C ALA A 37 -15.72 -0.71 30.06
N PHE A 38 -15.31 -1.98 30.04
CA PHE A 38 -14.80 -2.63 28.85
C PHE A 38 -15.93 -2.93 27.86
N PHE A 39 -15.78 -2.45 26.65
CA PHE A 39 -16.68 -2.75 25.53
C PHE A 39 -16.27 -4.10 24.89
N PRO A 40 -17.17 -5.09 24.78
CA PRO A 40 -16.84 -6.42 24.31
C PRO A 40 -16.65 -6.54 22.79
N GLY A 41 -16.77 -5.42 22.08
CA GLY A 41 -16.80 -5.39 20.62
C GLY A 41 -18.22 -5.46 20.08
N GLY A 42 -18.38 -5.09 18.82
CA GLY A 42 -19.67 -5.10 18.11
C GLY A 42 -19.85 -3.87 17.22
N GLY A 43 -20.82 -3.95 16.29
CA GLY A 43 -21.10 -2.84 15.37
C GLY A 43 -19.92 -2.45 14.45
N GLY A 44 -18.95 -3.34 14.23
CA GLY A 44 -17.76 -3.07 13.42
C GLY A 44 -16.57 -2.51 14.21
N GLN A 45 -16.70 -2.35 15.54
CA GLN A 45 -15.61 -1.96 16.43
C GLN A 45 -15.13 -3.17 17.25
N ASP A 46 -13.80 -3.32 17.36
CA ASP A 46 -13.18 -4.37 18.17
C ASP A 46 -13.37 -4.15 19.66
N ALA A 47 -13.24 -5.27 20.43
CA ALA A 47 -13.29 -5.26 21.88
C ALA A 47 -12.13 -4.46 22.49
N ASP A 48 -12.38 -3.81 23.62
CA ASP A 48 -11.35 -3.10 24.37
C ASP A 48 -10.23 -4.01 24.87
N GLU A 49 -9.11 -3.41 25.12
CA GLU A 49 -7.94 -3.99 25.77
C GLU A 49 -7.66 -3.27 27.09
N GLY A 50 -6.87 -3.92 27.96
CA GLY A 50 -6.49 -3.34 29.23
C GLY A 50 -6.13 -4.37 30.28
N GLU A 51 -6.35 -4.03 31.55
CA GLU A 51 -6.04 -4.85 32.72
C GLU A 51 -7.26 -5.01 33.64
N LEU A 52 -7.42 -6.19 34.23
CA LEU A 52 -8.42 -6.49 35.23
C LEU A 52 -7.76 -7.16 36.41
N GLY A 53 -7.90 -6.55 37.61
CA GLY A 53 -7.26 -7.06 38.84
C GLY A 53 -5.75 -7.16 38.74
N GLY A 54 -5.09 -6.21 37.99
CA GLY A 54 -3.65 -6.20 37.76
C GLY A 54 -3.16 -7.22 36.71
N MET A 55 -4.05 -7.93 36.02
CA MET A 55 -3.74 -8.90 34.98
C MET A 55 -4.18 -8.37 33.62
N ARG A 56 -3.36 -8.64 32.57
CA ARG A 56 -3.74 -8.32 31.21
C ARG A 56 -5.02 -9.01 30.79
N LEU A 57 -5.96 -8.26 30.23
CA LEU A 57 -7.16 -8.79 29.62
C LEU A 57 -6.79 -9.56 28.33
N LEU A 58 -7.20 -10.82 28.24
CA LEU A 58 -6.92 -11.70 27.11
C LEU A 58 -8.02 -11.64 26.03
N GLY A 59 -9.18 -11.10 26.39
CA GLY A 59 -10.32 -10.93 25.51
C GLY A 59 -11.60 -10.70 26.28
N LEU A 60 -12.64 -10.35 25.54
CA LEU A 60 -13.99 -10.09 26.02
C LEU A 60 -14.99 -10.89 25.17
N ARG A 61 -16.08 -11.31 25.81
CA ARG A 61 -17.18 -12.00 25.13
C ARG A 61 -18.50 -11.58 25.78
N GLU A 62 -19.47 -11.22 24.93
CA GLU A 62 -20.85 -11.00 25.42
C GLU A 62 -21.60 -12.32 25.35
N ASP A 63 -22.29 -12.68 26.45
CA ASP A 63 -23.12 -13.86 26.55
C ASP A 63 -24.45 -13.46 27.22
N GLY A 64 -25.47 -13.24 26.42
CA GLY A 64 -26.73 -12.70 26.84
C GLY A 64 -26.58 -11.32 27.50
N GLU A 65 -26.89 -11.24 28.79
CA GLU A 65 -26.79 -9.99 29.58
C GLU A 65 -25.47 -9.86 30.34
N GLU A 66 -24.55 -10.80 30.17
CA GLU A 66 -23.26 -10.83 30.86
C GLU A 66 -22.11 -10.48 29.92
N ILE A 67 -21.13 -9.78 30.46
CA ILE A 67 -19.84 -9.56 29.78
C ILE A 67 -18.81 -10.43 30.51
N ILE A 68 -18.22 -11.36 29.73
CA ILE A 68 -17.20 -12.29 30.20
C ILE A 68 -15.82 -11.69 29.89
N HIS A 69 -15.00 -11.57 30.94
CA HIS A 69 -13.63 -11.08 30.87
C HIS A 69 -12.66 -12.24 30.94
N LEU A 70 -11.85 -12.48 29.93
CA LEU A 70 -10.84 -13.55 29.92
C LEU A 70 -9.52 -13.03 30.48
N VAL A 71 -9.03 -13.66 31.54
CA VAL A 71 -7.77 -13.30 32.23
C VAL A 71 -6.89 -14.54 32.46
N PRO A 72 -5.55 -14.37 32.65
CA PRO A 72 -4.63 -15.51 32.82
C PRO A 72 -4.68 -16.16 34.22
N GLY A 73 -5.25 -15.51 35.18
CA GLY A 73 -5.28 -15.99 36.56
C GLY A 73 -6.65 -15.86 37.22
N ALA A 74 -6.89 -16.65 38.27
CA ALA A 74 -8.17 -16.66 38.99
C ALA A 74 -8.39 -15.39 39.81
N LEU A 75 -9.62 -14.88 39.79
CA LEU A 75 -10.12 -13.85 40.70
C LEU A 75 -11.16 -14.45 41.66
N GLN A 76 -11.15 -14.02 42.92
CA GLN A 76 -12.06 -14.57 43.90
C GLN A 76 -13.48 -14.00 43.72
N PRO A 77 -14.51 -14.85 43.59
CA PRO A 77 -15.90 -14.39 43.63
C PRO A 77 -16.19 -13.60 44.91
N GLY A 78 -16.86 -12.46 44.76
CA GLY A 78 -17.13 -11.53 45.83
C GLY A 78 -16.06 -10.48 46.11
N ALA A 79 -14.86 -10.63 45.57
CA ALA A 79 -13.80 -9.62 45.66
C ALA A 79 -14.10 -8.40 44.81
N GLU A 80 -13.62 -7.23 45.26
CA GLU A 80 -13.59 -6.01 44.51
C GLU A 80 -12.28 -5.95 43.69
N VAL A 81 -12.36 -5.63 42.40
CA VAL A 81 -11.24 -5.58 41.48
C VAL A 81 -11.27 -4.28 40.67
N GLU A 82 -10.08 -3.79 40.32
CA GLU A 82 -9.93 -2.64 39.43
C GLU A 82 -9.84 -3.10 37.99
N GLY A 83 -10.57 -2.43 37.11
CA GLY A 83 -10.42 -2.49 35.65
C GLY A 83 -9.78 -1.22 35.13
N LYS A 84 -8.77 -1.37 34.27
CA LYS A 84 -8.04 -0.27 33.61
C LYS A 84 -7.99 -0.50 32.13
N LEU A 85 -8.63 0.39 31.36
CA LEU A 85 -8.64 0.34 29.90
C LEU A 85 -7.30 0.81 29.34
N ASP A 86 -6.91 0.26 28.19
CA ASP A 86 -5.93 0.90 27.31
C ASP A 86 -6.59 2.16 26.72
N TRP A 87 -6.37 3.28 27.41
CA TRP A 87 -7.07 4.53 27.10
C TRP A 87 -6.72 5.09 25.72
N PRO A 88 -5.44 5.16 25.27
CA PRO A 88 -5.10 5.57 23.93
C PRO A 88 -5.84 4.77 22.85
N LEU A 89 -5.90 3.46 22.98
CA LEU A 89 -6.61 2.57 22.07
C LEU A 89 -8.13 2.82 22.07
N ARG A 90 -8.74 2.88 23.28
CA ARG A 90 -10.17 3.18 23.45
C ARG A 90 -10.53 4.52 22.84
N PHE A 91 -9.76 5.57 23.14
CA PHE A 91 -10.05 6.92 22.67
C PHE A 91 -9.90 7.04 21.15
N GLY A 92 -8.86 6.43 20.57
CA GLY A 92 -8.68 6.35 19.12
C GLY A 92 -9.86 5.64 18.43
N ARG A 93 -10.38 4.55 19.02
CA ARG A 93 -11.58 3.87 18.53
C ARG A 93 -12.82 4.75 18.61
N MET A 94 -13.00 5.49 19.71
CA MET A 94 -14.11 6.44 19.87
C MET A 94 -14.01 7.60 18.87
N GLN A 95 -12.82 8.15 18.64
CA GLN A 95 -12.59 9.16 17.62
C GLN A 95 -12.97 8.64 16.22
N GLY A 96 -12.49 7.46 15.89
CA GLY A 96 -12.75 6.81 14.61
C GLY A 96 -14.23 6.54 14.39
N HIS A 97 -14.88 5.90 15.35
CA HIS A 97 -16.30 5.53 15.23
C HIS A 97 -17.21 6.77 15.17
N SER A 98 -16.92 7.78 15.99
CA SER A 98 -17.66 9.04 15.93
C SER A 98 -17.41 9.80 14.62
N GLY A 99 -16.18 9.74 14.08
CA GLY A 99 -15.85 10.25 12.76
C GLY A 99 -16.61 9.54 11.64
N GLU A 100 -16.75 8.21 11.72
CA GLU A 100 -17.59 7.44 10.80
C GLU A 100 -19.04 7.92 10.80
N HIS A 101 -19.63 8.06 11.98
CA HIS A 101 -21.01 8.58 12.11
C HIS A 101 -21.16 9.98 11.48
N ILE A 102 -20.21 10.88 11.75
CA ILE A 102 -20.21 12.24 11.20
C ILE A 102 -20.13 12.19 9.66
N LEU A 103 -19.19 11.43 9.11
CA LEU A 103 -19.04 11.32 7.66
C LEU A 103 -20.25 10.67 6.99
N SER A 104 -20.74 9.56 7.56
CA SER A 104 -21.91 8.84 7.03
C SER A 104 -23.17 9.70 7.05
N GLY A 105 -23.38 10.47 8.13
CA GLY A 105 -24.47 11.45 8.22
C GLY A 105 -24.36 12.56 7.17
N MET A 106 -23.13 13.07 6.91
CA MET A 106 -22.90 14.05 5.85
C MET A 106 -23.13 13.48 4.45
N VAL A 107 -22.61 12.28 4.17
CA VAL A 107 -22.82 11.61 2.88
C VAL A 107 -24.31 11.35 2.62
N HIS A 108 -25.02 10.84 3.63
CA HIS A 108 -26.46 10.64 3.52
C HIS A 108 -27.21 11.96 3.23
N ARG A 109 -26.90 13.00 3.98
CA ARG A 109 -27.55 14.32 3.83
C ARG A 109 -27.26 15.00 2.49
N LEU A 110 -26.02 14.89 1.98
CA LEU A 110 -25.60 15.58 0.76
C LEU A 110 -25.98 14.82 -0.51
N PHE A 111 -25.99 13.49 -0.46
CA PHE A 111 -26.08 12.66 -1.65
C PHE A 111 -27.19 11.59 -1.58
N GLY A 112 -27.90 11.46 -0.45
CA GLY A 112 -28.93 10.42 -0.26
C GLY A 112 -28.37 9.00 -0.26
N CYS A 113 -27.07 8.86 0.07
CA CYS A 113 -26.31 7.62 -0.02
C CYS A 113 -26.12 7.00 1.37
N ASP A 114 -26.44 5.72 1.51
CA ASP A 114 -26.39 5.03 2.79
C ASP A 114 -25.07 4.31 3.04
N ASN A 115 -24.62 4.31 4.29
CA ASN A 115 -23.56 3.42 4.75
C ASN A 115 -24.12 2.01 4.92
N VAL A 116 -23.62 1.07 4.12
CA VAL A 116 -24.04 -0.34 4.09
C VAL A 116 -22.99 -1.30 4.70
N GLY A 117 -21.83 -0.79 5.09
CA GLY A 117 -20.77 -1.58 5.73
C GLY A 117 -19.77 -0.71 6.46
N PHE A 118 -19.30 -1.20 7.61
CA PHE A 118 -18.27 -0.55 8.42
C PHE A 118 -17.40 -1.58 9.11
N HIS A 119 -16.09 -1.34 9.10
CA HIS A 119 -15.12 -2.16 9.80
C HIS A 119 -13.93 -1.30 10.24
N MET A 120 -13.52 -1.48 11.50
CA MET A 120 -12.29 -0.88 12.04
C MET A 120 -11.14 -1.88 11.87
N GLY A 121 -10.12 -1.50 11.11
CA GLY A 121 -8.91 -2.31 10.88
C GLY A 121 -7.65 -1.61 11.37
N ALA A 122 -6.53 -2.33 11.36
CA ALA A 122 -5.23 -1.80 11.81
C ALA A 122 -4.72 -0.62 10.95
N GLU A 123 -5.05 -0.61 9.66
CA GLU A 123 -4.61 0.43 8.71
C GLU A 123 -5.63 1.57 8.55
N GLY A 124 -6.68 1.56 9.34
CA GLY A 124 -7.77 2.53 9.27
C GLY A 124 -9.15 1.87 9.23
N MET A 125 -10.16 2.70 9.11
CA MET A 125 -11.55 2.26 9.05
C MET A 125 -12.02 2.19 7.62
N THR A 126 -12.74 1.12 7.26
CA THR A 126 -13.40 1.01 5.98
C THR A 126 -14.90 1.26 6.10
N ILE A 127 -15.45 2.04 5.17
CA ILE A 127 -16.88 2.33 5.06
C ILE A 127 -17.34 2.01 3.64
N ASP A 128 -18.42 1.27 3.52
CA ASP A 128 -19.05 0.97 2.23
C ASP A 128 -20.33 1.79 2.06
N PHE A 129 -20.39 2.58 1.01
CA PHE A 129 -21.57 3.35 0.63
C PHE A 129 -22.34 2.69 -0.50
N SER A 130 -23.68 2.88 -0.50
CA SER A 130 -24.62 2.23 -1.42
C SER A 130 -24.59 2.77 -2.86
N ALA A 131 -23.88 3.88 -3.11
CA ALA A 131 -23.77 4.50 -4.44
C ALA A 131 -22.32 4.88 -4.77
N GLU A 132 -22.04 5.09 -6.06
CA GLU A 132 -20.76 5.63 -6.53
C GLU A 132 -20.66 7.12 -6.19
N LEU A 133 -19.60 7.49 -5.49
CA LEU A 133 -19.27 8.87 -5.13
C LEU A 133 -18.02 9.31 -5.90
N SER A 134 -18.09 10.47 -6.53
CA SER A 134 -16.93 11.06 -7.22
C SER A 134 -15.87 11.57 -6.21
N ARG A 135 -14.67 11.86 -6.69
CA ARG A 135 -13.61 12.47 -5.86
C ARG A 135 -14.05 13.83 -5.31
N GLU A 136 -14.80 14.60 -6.09
CA GLU A 136 -15.37 15.88 -5.72
C GLU A 136 -16.42 15.72 -4.61
N ASP A 137 -17.31 14.73 -4.72
CA ASP A 137 -18.31 14.41 -3.69
C ASP A 137 -17.65 14.02 -2.38
N LEU A 138 -16.63 13.17 -2.44
CA LEU A 138 -15.86 12.73 -1.28
C LEU A 138 -15.12 13.89 -0.62
N SER A 139 -14.47 14.76 -1.39
CA SER A 139 -13.80 15.95 -0.87
C SER A 139 -14.78 16.92 -0.20
N ARG A 140 -15.98 17.06 -0.76
CA ARG A 140 -17.05 17.87 -0.18
C ARG A 140 -17.58 17.26 1.11
N ALA A 141 -17.84 15.95 1.14
CA ALA A 141 -18.29 15.25 2.35
C ALA A 141 -17.26 15.33 3.48
N GLU A 142 -15.97 15.11 3.16
CA GLU A 142 -14.87 15.23 4.11
C GLU A 142 -14.78 16.64 4.72
N LEU A 143 -14.89 17.67 3.90
CA LEU A 143 -14.84 19.05 4.39
C LEU A 143 -16.04 19.36 5.30
N GLU A 144 -17.24 18.96 4.93
CA GLU A 144 -18.44 19.19 5.74
C GLU A 144 -18.40 18.39 7.06
N ALA A 145 -17.86 17.16 7.02
CA ALA A 145 -17.62 16.36 8.21
C ALA A 145 -16.64 17.06 9.17
N ASN A 146 -15.52 17.56 8.66
CA ASN A 146 -14.58 18.34 9.48
C ASN A 146 -15.17 19.64 10.01
N ARG A 147 -16.02 20.33 9.24
CA ARG A 147 -16.77 21.49 9.74
C ARG A 147 -17.70 21.14 10.92
N ALA A 148 -18.35 19.96 10.88
CA ALA A 148 -19.15 19.47 12.00
C ALA A 148 -18.27 19.16 13.22
N ILE A 149 -17.09 18.59 13.02
CA ILE A 149 -16.08 18.35 14.06
C ILE A 149 -15.69 19.67 14.71
N TRP A 150 -15.32 20.69 13.95
CA TRP A 150 -14.87 22.01 14.45
C TRP A 150 -15.97 22.80 15.17
N ARG A 151 -17.23 22.53 14.87
CA ARG A 151 -18.36 23.11 15.62
C ARG A 151 -18.48 22.60 17.05
N ASN A 152 -17.76 21.53 17.40
CA ASN A 152 -17.72 20.93 18.74
C ASN A 152 -19.12 20.62 19.32
N LEU A 153 -19.95 19.98 18.53
CA LEU A 153 -21.33 19.63 18.88
C LEU A 153 -21.38 18.54 19.93
N PRO A 154 -22.40 18.52 20.81
CA PRO A 154 -22.61 17.40 21.72
C PRO A 154 -22.94 16.12 20.96
N VAL A 155 -22.36 15.00 21.39
CA VAL A 155 -22.72 13.64 20.98
C VAL A 155 -23.56 13.05 22.10
N ARG A 156 -24.84 12.79 21.84
CA ARG A 156 -25.80 12.32 22.84
C ARG A 156 -26.12 10.85 22.62
N THR A 157 -26.26 10.12 23.70
CA THR A 157 -26.79 8.76 23.71
C THR A 157 -28.21 8.79 24.19
N LEU A 158 -29.12 8.20 23.44
CA LEU A 158 -30.55 8.11 23.76
C LEU A 158 -30.95 6.64 23.85
N LEU A 159 -31.79 6.31 24.82
CA LEU A 159 -32.49 5.03 24.94
C LEU A 159 -34.00 5.27 24.84
N PRO A 160 -34.52 5.52 23.63
CA PRO A 160 -35.92 5.84 23.43
C PRO A 160 -36.77 4.59 23.70
N GLY A 161 -37.90 4.77 24.40
CA GLY A 161 -38.90 3.72 24.46
C GLY A 161 -39.54 3.44 23.09
N PRO A 162 -40.24 2.31 22.91
CA PRO A 162 -40.75 1.84 21.61
C PRO A 162 -41.55 2.87 20.82
N GLU A 163 -42.41 3.64 21.47
CA GLU A 163 -43.25 4.67 20.84
C GLU A 163 -42.41 5.82 20.26
N LYS A 164 -41.39 6.28 21.02
CA LYS A 164 -40.47 7.34 20.58
C LYS A 164 -39.56 6.83 19.47
N LEU A 165 -39.07 5.59 19.57
CA LEU A 165 -38.24 4.98 18.56
C LEU A 165 -38.99 4.86 17.22
N HIS A 166 -40.23 4.46 17.25
CA HIS A 166 -41.07 4.36 16.02
C HIS A 166 -41.35 5.71 15.35
N ALA A 167 -41.44 6.77 16.14
CA ALA A 167 -41.62 8.14 15.65
C ALA A 167 -40.34 8.87 15.23
N MET A 168 -39.15 8.23 15.44
CA MET A 168 -37.88 8.84 15.23
C MET A 168 -37.27 8.37 13.91
N GLU A 169 -36.81 9.31 13.08
CA GLU A 169 -35.97 8.98 11.93
C GLU A 169 -34.53 8.79 12.38
N TYR A 170 -33.99 7.60 12.11
CA TYR A 170 -32.59 7.25 12.40
C TYR A 170 -32.04 6.26 11.36
N ARG A 171 -30.74 6.27 11.16
CA ARG A 171 -30.06 5.28 10.33
C ARG A 171 -29.82 3.99 11.11
N SER A 172 -29.92 2.87 10.46
CA SER A 172 -29.54 1.56 11.01
C SER A 172 -28.95 0.69 9.92
N LYS A 173 -27.89 -0.04 10.24
CA LYS A 173 -27.25 -1.02 9.34
C LYS A 173 -27.93 -2.40 9.41
N LYS A 174 -28.81 -2.63 10.37
CA LYS A 174 -29.49 -3.92 10.61
C LYS A 174 -30.91 -3.68 11.10
N GLU A 175 -31.77 -4.66 10.89
CA GLU A 175 -33.04 -4.73 11.64
C GLU A 175 -32.74 -4.96 13.12
N LEU A 176 -33.33 -4.14 13.96
CA LEU A 176 -33.08 -4.14 15.41
C LEU A 176 -34.30 -4.67 16.15
N SER A 177 -34.08 -5.49 17.17
CA SER A 177 -35.09 -5.98 18.08
C SER A 177 -34.63 -5.71 19.52
N GLY A 178 -35.58 -5.41 20.41
CA GLY A 178 -35.31 -5.10 21.80
C GLY A 178 -34.98 -3.63 22.07
N GLU A 179 -34.16 -3.37 23.08
CA GLU A 179 -33.74 -2.02 23.47
C GLU A 179 -32.73 -1.46 22.45
N VAL A 180 -33.08 -0.34 21.80
CA VAL A 180 -32.25 0.28 20.77
C VAL A 180 -31.59 1.53 21.32
N ARG A 181 -30.26 1.53 21.35
CA ARG A 181 -29.44 2.70 21.69
C ARG A 181 -29.19 3.55 20.45
N ILE A 182 -29.53 4.83 20.53
CA ILE A 182 -29.36 5.82 19.46
C ILE A 182 -28.24 6.78 19.85
N VAL A 183 -27.29 6.99 18.94
CA VAL A 183 -26.30 8.05 19.01
C VAL A 183 -26.78 9.21 18.12
N GLU A 184 -26.91 10.38 18.74
CA GLU A 184 -27.39 11.60 18.07
C GLU A 184 -26.33 12.69 18.11
N ILE A 185 -26.08 13.25 16.93
CA ILE A 185 -25.29 14.48 16.72
C ILE A 185 -26.22 15.44 15.99
N GLU A 186 -26.75 16.41 16.68
CA GLU A 186 -27.81 17.30 16.18
C GLU A 186 -27.43 17.98 14.85
N GLY A 187 -28.29 17.83 13.83
CA GLY A 187 -28.07 18.36 12.49
C GLY A 187 -26.94 17.69 11.69
N VAL A 188 -26.40 16.57 12.19
CA VAL A 188 -25.32 15.82 11.55
C VAL A 188 -25.72 14.37 11.30
N ASP A 189 -26.01 13.61 12.35
CA ASP A 189 -26.35 12.20 12.26
C ASP A 189 -27.24 11.76 13.43
N ARG A 190 -28.07 10.76 13.16
CA ARG A 190 -28.80 10.00 14.17
C ARG A 190 -28.80 8.53 13.77
N CYS A 191 -28.11 7.69 14.51
CA CYS A 191 -27.88 6.30 14.13
C CYS A 191 -27.97 5.35 15.33
N ALA A 192 -28.52 4.17 15.09
CA ALA A 192 -28.51 3.10 16.06
C ALA A 192 -27.08 2.52 16.22
N CYS A 193 -26.54 2.57 17.44
CA CYS A 193 -25.18 2.13 17.69
C CYS A 193 -24.99 1.71 19.18
N CYS A 194 -24.28 0.58 19.39
CA CYS A 194 -23.96 0.05 20.72
C CYS A 194 -22.56 0.44 21.22
N ALA A 195 -21.70 0.96 20.35
CA ALA A 195 -20.32 1.26 20.73
C ALA A 195 -20.18 2.57 21.53
N PRO A 196 -19.08 2.76 22.28
CA PRO A 196 -18.74 4.02 22.91
C PRO A 196 -18.33 5.07 21.88
N HIS A 197 -18.72 6.32 22.14
CA HIS A 197 -18.44 7.49 21.32
C HIS A 197 -17.80 8.61 22.14
N VAL A 198 -17.19 9.58 21.47
CA VAL A 198 -16.74 10.82 22.10
C VAL A 198 -17.93 11.63 22.63
N SER A 199 -17.74 12.48 23.62
CA SER A 199 -18.79 13.32 24.18
C SER A 199 -19.14 14.52 23.31
N ARG A 200 -18.17 14.98 22.52
CA ARG A 200 -18.31 16.13 21.62
C ARG A 200 -17.59 15.87 20.30
N THR A 201 -18.13 16.36 19.21
CA THR A 201 -17.51 16.16 17.86
C THR A 201 -16.09 16.69 17.77
N GLY A 202 -15.74 17.76 18.53
CA GLY A 202 -14.38 18.30 18.55
C GLY A 202 -13.31 17.35 19.04
N GLU A 203 -13.66 16.35 19.85
CA GLU A 203 -12.74 15.32 20.32
C GLU A 203 -12.28 14.36 19.21
N VAL A 204 -12.99 14.29 18.09
CA VAL A 204 -12.54 13.56 16.88
C VAL A 204 -11.26 14.18 16.30
N GLY A 205 -11.05 15.50 16.52
CA GLY A 205 -9.89 16.24 16.04
C GLY A 205 -9.96 16.54 14.56
N VAL A 206 -9.47 15.66 13.74
CA VAL A 206 -9.53 15.74 12.27
C VAL A 206 -9.93 14.38 11.68
N LEU A 207 -10.67 14.44 10.59
CA LEU A 207 -11.10 13.29 9.81
C LEU A 207 -10.48 13.38 8.41
N LYS A 208 -9.89 12.29 7.93
CA LYS A 208 -9.29 12.22 6.59
C LYS A 208 -9.67 10.95 5.86
N ILE A 209 -10.19 11.10 4.64
CA ILE A 209 -10.34 10.01 3.68
C ILE A 209 -8.97 9.82 3.02
N ILE A 210 -8.35 8.65 3.22
CA ILE A 210 -7.02 8.36 2.69
C ILE A 210 -7.06 7.55 1.39
N ASP A 211 -8.14 6.78 1.16
CA ASP A 211 -8.33 6.03 -0.07
C ASP A 211 -9.82 5.86 -0.41
N SER A 212 -10.10 5.62 -1.68
CA SER A 212 -11.44 5.32 -2.17
C SER A 212 -11.41 4.43 -3.41
N MET A 213 -12.29 3.44 -3.46
CA MET A 213 -12.43 2.55 -4.60
C MET A 213 -13.90 2.18 -4.88
N ARG A 214 -14.19 1.78 -6.12
CA ARG A 214 -15.48 1.17 -6.44
C ARG A 214 -15.61 -0.19 -5.77
N HIS A 215 -16.72 -0.43 -5.11
CA HIS A 215 -16.98 -1.68 -4.43
C HIS A 215 -18.47 -2.05 -4.51
N ARG A 216 -18.79 -3.21 -5.09
CA ARG A 216 -20.16 -3.80 -5.17
C ARG A 216 -21.25 -2.85 -5.65
N GLY A 217 -20.94 -2.01 -6.66
CA GLY A 217 -21.88 -1.01 -7.19
C GLY A 217 -21.96 0.28 -6.38
N GLY A 218 -21.14 0.44 -5.36
CA GLY A 218 -21.00 1.63 -4.55
C GLY A 218 -19.54 2.05 -4.38
N THR A 219 -19.27 2.76 -3.30
CA THR A 219 -17.93 3.27 -2.97
C THR A 219 -17.46 2.74 -1.63
N ARG A 220 -16.28 2.12 -1.60
CA ARG A 220 -15.54 1.84 -0.36
C ARG A 220 -14.54 2.95 -0.09
N LEU A 221 -14.51 3.43 1.14
CA LEU A 221 -13.55 4.40 1.63
C LEU A 221 -12.64 3.77 2.67
N THR A 222 -11.41 4.30 2.77
CA THR A 222 -10.56 4.15 3.96
C THR A 222 -10.46 5.50 4.65
N LEU A 223 -10.76 5.51 5.95
CA LEU A 223 -10.89 6.69 6.79
C LEU A 223 -9.99 6.58 8.02
N ILE A 224 -9.36 7.68 8.39
CA ILE A 224 -8.61 7.83 9.64
C ILE A 224 -9.05 9.10 10.38
N CYS A 225 -8.97 9.08 11.72
CA CYS A 225 -9.37 10.21 12.56
C CYS A 225 -8.34 10.48 13.67
N GLY A 226 -8.38 11.68 14.23
CA GLY A 226 -7.63 12.06 15.41
C GLY A 226 -6.12 11.94 15.26
N GLU A 227 -5.48 11.28 16.22
CA GLU A 227 -4.02 11.09 16.24
C GLU A 227 -3.52 10.33 15.01
N ALA A 228 -4.25 9.29 14.58
CA ALA A 228 -3.89 8.53 13.37
C ALA A 228 -3.82 9.41 12.12
N ALA A 229 -4.76 10.36 11.96
CA ALA A 229 -4.74 11.30 10.85
C ALA A 229 -3.59 12.31 10.94
N LEU A 230 -3.19 12.70 12.16
CA LEU A 230 -2.02 13.56 12.36
C LEU A 230 -0.72 12.81 12.03
N CYS A 231 -0.59 11.56 12.47
CA CYS A 231 0.58 10.72 12.18
C CYS A 231 0.74 10.49 10.67
N ASP A 232 -0.34 10.13 9.97
CA ASP A 232 -0.34 9.98 8.51
C ASP A 232 0.10 11.27 7.81
N TYR A 233 -0.43 12.42 8.24
CA TYR A 233 -0.01 13.71 7.69
C TYR A 233 1.48 13.98 7.92
N GLN A 234 2.02 13.63 9.09
CA GLN A 234 3.45 13.80 9.40
C GLN A 234 4.32 12.93 8.50
N GLU A 235 3.93 11.67 8.28
CA GLU A 235 4.64 10.75 7.37
C GLU A 235 4.61 11.23 5.92
N LEU A 236 3.45 11.63 5.43
CA LEU A 236 3.30 12.21 4.10
C LEU A 236 4.12 13.49 3.94
N HIS A 237 4.14 14.35 4.96
CA HIS A 237 4.94 15.57 4.96
C HIS A 237 6.43 15.26 4.93
N ALA A 238 6.91 14.30 5.73
CA ALA A 238 8.30 13.87 5.75
C ALA A 238 8.71 13.25 4.40
N ASN A 239 7.86 12.40 3.83
CA ASN A 239 8.09 11.82 2.51
C ASN A 239 8.17 12.89 1.42
N ASN A 240 7.21 13.84 1.41
CA ASN A 240 7.23 14.95 0.45
C ASN A 240 8.47 15.85 0.61
N ALA A 241 8.95 16.07 1.84
CA ALA A 241 10.19 16.81 2.09
C ALA A 241 11.42 16.14 1.46
N ARG A 242 11.51 14.79 1.52
CA ARG A 242 12.56 14.01 0.84
C ARG A 242 12.50 14.16 -0.67
N VAL A 243 11.30 14.05 -1.26
CA VAL A 243 11.08 14.25 -2.70
C VAL A 243 11.45 15.68 -3.11
N SER A 244 11.01 16.68 -2.33
CA SER A 244 11.32 18.11 -2.53
C SER A 244 12.84 18.35 -2.56
N ALA A 245 13.57 17.79 -1.59
CA ALA A 245 15.04 17.87 -1.55
C ALA A 245 15.72 17.19 -2.75
N SER A 246 15.28 15.97 -3.11
CA SER A 246 15.85 15.21 -4.23
C SER A 246 15.67 15.90 -5.58
N LEU A 247 14.56 16.59 -5.77
CA LEU A 247 14.22 17.29 -7.02
C LEU A 247 14.56 18.79 -6.98
N SER A 248 15.11 19.31 -5.88
CA SER A 248 15.33 20.74 -5.66
C SER A 248 14.05 21.57 -5.94
N ALA A 249 12.90 21.04 -5.55
CA ALA A 249 11.60 21.63 -5.80
C ALA A 249 11.00 22.23 -4.52
N LYS A 250 10.09 23.20 -4.66
CA LYS A 250 9.32 23.68 -3.52
C LYS A 250 8.30 22.63 -3.07
N ARG A 251 7.91 22.71 -1.79
CA ARG A 251 7.04 21.75 -1.11
C ARG A 251 5.74 21.39 -1.87
N LEU A 252 5.12 22.34 -2.53
CA LEU A 252 3.86 22.15 -3.28
C LEU A 252 4.07 21.98 -4.79
N GLU A 253 5.32 21.94 -5.26
CA GLU A 253 5.68 21.85 -6.66
C GLU A 253 6.35 20.49 -7.01
N THR A 254 6.37 19.53 -6.06
CA THR A 254 7.03 18.23 -6.24
C THR A 254 6.43 17.43 -7.40
N GLY A 255 5.11 17.46 -7.59
CA GLY A 255 4.44 16.81 -8.71
C GLY A 255 4.92 17.35 -10.07
N ALA A 256 4.86 18.67 -10.24
CA ALA A 256 5.35 19.30 -11.47
C ALA A 256 6.87 19.10 -11.69
N ALA A 257 7.65 18.99 -10.61
CA ALA A 257 9.08 18.69 -10.72
C ALA A 257 9.35 17.26 -11.18
N ILE A 258 8.55 16.28 -10.74
CA ILE A 258 8.62 14.89 -11.23
C ILE A 258 8.28 14.84 -12.72
N GLU A 259 7.21 15.50 -13.16
CA GLU A 259 6.80 15.55 -14.57
C GLU A 259 7.92 16.11 -15.46
N ARG A 260 8.55 17.23 -15.05
CA ARG A 260 9.72 17.79 -15.76
C ARG A 260 10.89 16.81 -15.80
N HIS A 261 11.21 16.19 -14.67
CA HIS A 261 12.31 15.23 -14.59
C HIS A 261 12.08 14.01 -15.51
N LEU A 262 10.88 13.48 -15.58
CA LEU A 262 10.53 12.39 -16.49
C LEU A 262 10.66 12.81 -17.96
N ALA A 263 10.19 14.00 -18.32
CA ALA A 263 10.35 14.54 -19.67
C ALA A 263 11.84 14.69 -20.05
N GLU A 264 12.66 15.27 -19.17
CA GLU A 264 14.12 15.37 -19.38
C GLU A 264 14.80 14.00 -19.53
N GLN A 265 14.36 12.98 -18.79
CA GLN A 265 14.88 11.61 -18.90
C GLN A 265 14.57 11.00 -20.28
N GLU A 266 13.37 11.19 -20.80
CA GLU A 266 13.00 10.71 -22.14
C GLU A 266 13.79 11.45 -23.23
N GLU A 267 13.99 12.75 -23.11
CA GLU A 267 14.84 13.52 -24.02
C GLU A 267 16.29 13.03 -24.01
N ARG A 268 16.89 12.83 -22.84
CA ARG A 268 18.25 12.29 -22.69
C ARG A 268 18.38 10.89 -23.29
N LYS A 269 17.38 10.04 -23.12
CA LYS A 269 17.33 8.70 -23.69
C LYS A 269 17.26 8.73 -25.23
N ALA A 270 16.44 9.60 -25.78
CA ALA A 270 16.35 9.83 -27.24
C ALA A 270 17.68 10.32 -27.77
N GLU A 271 18.31 11.30 -27.11
CA GLU A 271 19.63 11.84 -27.50
C GLU A 271 20.73 10.78 -27.45
N LEU A 272 20.78 9.98 -26.36
CA LEU A 272 21.72 8.87 -26.23
C LEU A 272 21.55 7.86 -27.38
N THR A 273 20.32 7.56 -27.76
CA THR A 273 20.02 6.65 -28.87
C THR A 273 20.49 7.25 -30.20
N ARG A 274 20.29 8.55 -30.42
CA ARG A 274 20.78 9.26 -31.59
C ARG A 274 22.30 9.22 -31.66
N LEU A 275 22.98 9.59 -30.59
CA LEU A 275 24.44 9.59 -30.53
C LEU A 275 25.04 8.19 -30.74
N LYS A 276 24.43 7.14 -30.19
CA LYS A 276 24.85 5.76 -30.47
C LYS A 276 24.74 5.39 -31.94
N ARG A 277 23.67 5.81 -32.62
CA ARG A 277 23.52 5.60 -34.10
C ARG A 277 24.56 6.34 -34.89
N GLU A 278 24.81 7.61 -34.57
CA GLU A 278 25.84 8.41 -35.23
C GLU A 278 27.23 7.78 -35.05
N LEU A 279 27.56 7.37 -33.85
CA LEU A 279 28.83 6.66 -33.57
C LEU A 279 28.94 5.37 -34.37
N LEU A 280 27.87 4.57 -34.43
CA LEU A 280 27.83 3.35 -35.22
C LEU A 280 28.06 3.63 -36.72
N GLN A 281 27.41 4.65 -37.28
CA GLN A 281 27.59 5.06 -38.67
C GLN A 281 29.03 5.51 -38.94
N LEU A 282 29.64 6.29 -38.04
CA LEU A 282 31.03 6.72 -38.16
C LEU A 282 32.01 5.55 -38.12
N LYS A 283 31.76 4.55 -37.22
CA LYS A 283 32.57 3.33 -37.15
C LYS A 283 32.42 2.47 -38.40
N ALA A 284 31.19 2.28 -38.88
CA ALA A 284 30.93 1.55 -40.13
C ALA A 284 31.57 2.21 -41.34
N ALA A 285 31.56 3.55 -41.43
CA ALA A 285 32.17 4.30 -42.52
C ALA A 285 33.72 4.22 -42.56
N ARG A 286 34.34 3.82 -41.44
CA ARG A 286 35.80 3.58 -41.36
C ARG A 286 36.22 2.17 -41.79
N LEU A 287 35.25 1.28 -41.98
CA LEU A 287 35.55 -0.08 -42.43
C LEU A 287 35.89 -0.04 -43.90
N GLU A 288 37.01 -0.64 -44.26
CA GLU A 288 37.47 -0.71 -45.65
C GLU A 288 37.12 -2.07 -46.26
N ARG A 289 36.81 -2.06 -47.56
CA ARG A 289 36.56 -3.29 -48.29
C ARG A 289 37.82 -4.14 -48.38
N THR A 290 37.70 -5.45 -48.11
CA THR A 290 38.81 -6.41 -48.19
C THR A 290 38.34 -7.71 -48.82
N GLU A 291 39.26 -8.44 -49.50
CA GLU A 291 39.03 -9.82 -49.97
C GLU A 291 39.01 -10.85 -48.82
N GLY A 292 39.55 -10.51 -47.65
CA GLY A 292 39.67 -11.34 -46.48
C GLY A 292 38.58 -11.10 -45.44
N CYS A 293 39.00 -11.18 -44.16
CA CYS A 293 38.16 -10.91 -43.02
C CYS A 293 38.37 -9.50 -42.45
N ILE A 294 37.33 -8.94 -41.86
CA ILE A 294 37.38 -7.73 -41.06
C ILE A 294 37.26 -8.14 -39.57
N CYS A 295 38.20 -7.73 -38.73
CA CYS A 295 38.13 -7.87 -37.29
C CYS A 295 37.87 -6.54 -36.59
N ILE A 296 36.88 -6.50 -35.70
CA ILE A 296 36.50 -5.31 -34.95
C ILE A 296 36.58 -5.66 -33.48
N PHE A 297 37.29 -4.83 -32.70
CA PHE A 297 37.39 -4.97 -31.24
C PHE A 297 36.89 -3.72 -30.55
N GLU A 298 35.97 -3.91 -29.61
CA GLU A 298 35.35 -2.86 -28.79
C GLU A 298 35.42 -3.28 -27.32
N GLU A 299 35.70 -2.37 -26.41
CA GLU A 299 35.78 -2.71 -25.00
C GLU A 299 34.40 -2.79 -24.34
N ASP A 300 33.48 -1.88 -24.73
CA ASP A 300 32.19 -1.72 -24.09
C ASP A 300 31.09 -1.39 -25.13
N MET A 301 30.84 -2.34 -26.01
CA MET A 301 29.75 -2.24 -26.99
C MET A 301 28.68 -3.30 -26.68
N ASP A 302 27.43 -2.90 -26.62
CA ASP A 302 26.33 -3.88 -26.45
C ASP A 302 26.18 -4.78 -27.70
N MET A 303 25.68 -5.99 -27.49
CA MET A 303 25.60 -7.03 -28.53
C MET A 303 24.69 -6.64 -29.71
N ILE A 304 23.71 -5.75 -29.50
CA ILE A 304 22.82 -5.28 -30.56
C ILE A 304 23.60 -4.35 -31.51
N THR A 305 24.28 -3.37 -30.93
CA THR A 305 25.12 -2.42 -31.65
C THR A 305 26.30 -3.14 -32.35
N LEU A 306 26.93 -4.10 -31.68
CA LEU A 306 27.98 -4.92 -32.30
C LEU A 306 27.46 -5.71 -33.51
N ARG A 307 26.26 -6.24 -33.44
CA ARG A 307 25.62 -6.98 -34.55
C ARG A 307 25.38 -6.06 -35.76
N GLU A 308 24.93 -4.84 -35.52
CA GLU A 308 24.73 -3.86 -36.59
C GLU A 308 26.05 -3.51 -37.27
N LEU A 309 27.12 -3.32 -36.50
CA LEU A 309 28.45 -3.04 -37.02
C LEU A 309 29.03 -4.22 -37.78
N VAL A 310 28.86 -5.44 -37.29
CA VAL A 310 29.27 -6.67 -37.96
C VAL A 310 28.49 -6.86 -39.27
N ASN A 311 27.19 -6.56 -39.29
CA ASN A 311 26.39 -6.62 -40.52
C ASN A 311 26.93 -5.64 -41.56
N ALA A 312 27.25 -4.41 -41.19
CA ALA A 312 27.85 -3.44 -42.09
C ALA A 312 29.22 -3.90 -42.60
N GLY A 313 30.07 -4.46 -41.74
CA GLY A 313 31.37 -5.02 -42.09
C GLY A 313 31.27 -6.26 -42.98
N ALA A 314 30.26 -7.10 -42.78
CA ALA A 314 30.04 -8.30 -43.59
C ALA A 314 29.70 -8.00 -45.08
N GLU A 315 29.18 -6.82 -45.38
CA GLU A 315 28.98 -6.34 -46.78
C GLU A 315 30.30 -5.90 -47.45
N LEU A 316 31.32 -5.64 -46.64
CA LEU A 316 32.65 -5.15 -47.11
C LEU A 316 33.71 -6.25 -47.08
N ALA A 317 33.52 -7.30 -46.31
CA ALA A 317 34.44 -8.41 -46.16
C ALA A 317 34.22 -9.48 -47.21
N GLY A 318 35.28 -9.94 -47.89
CA GLY A 318 35.23 -11.05 -48.86
C GLY A 318 34.91 -12.39 -48.22
N ILE A 319 35.29 -12.61 -46.94
CA ILE A 319 35.08 -13.87 -46.22
C ILE A 319 34.09 -13.68 -45.05
N ALA A 320 34.45 -12.90 -44.03
CA ALA A 320 33.64 -12.66 -42.85
C ALA A 320 34.02 -11.36 -42.11
N CYS A 321 33.08 -10.78 -41.39
CA CYS A 321 33.33 -9.75 -40.41
C CYS A 321 33.16 -10.35 -39.01
N ALA A 322 34.18 -10.23 -38.14
CA ALA A 322 34.21 -10.74 -36.78
C ALA A 322 34.30 -9.57 -35.81
N GLY A 323 33.25 -9.33 -35.03
CA GLY A 323 33.18 -8.31 -34.00
C GLY A 323 33.30 -8.93 -32.61
N PHE A 324 34.13 -8.30 -31.79
CA PHE A 324 34.39 -8.70 -30.41
C PHE A 324 34.12 -7.53 -29.46
N THR A 325 33.47 -7.77 -28.34
CA THR A 325 33.30 -6.78 -27.25
C THR A 325 33.72 -7.38 -25.94
N GLY A 326 34.46 -6.61 -25.14
CA GLY A 326 35.08 -7.05 -23.88
C GLY A 326 36.59 -6.84 -23.87
N ARG A 327 37.33 -7.68 -23.15
CA ARG A 327 38.79 -7.63 -22.99
C ARG A 327 39.40 -8.99 -23.27
N ASP A 328 40.72 -9.00 -23.46
CA ASP A 328 41.48 -10.23 -23.66
C ASP A 328 41.14 -11.28 -22.59
N GLY A 329 40.78 -12.48 -23.05
CA GLY A 329 40.35 -13.59 -22.22
C GLY A 329 38.85 -13.59 -21.86
N ASP A 330 38.11 -12.53 -22.15
CA ASP A 330 36.67 -12.42 -21.86
C ASP A 330 35.91 -11.59 -22.92
N TYR A 331 35.94 -12.09 -24.14
CA TYR A 331 35.20 -11.48 -25.24
C TYR A 331 33.83 -12.13 -25.45
N LYS A 332 32.83 -11.33 -25.76
CA LYS A 332 31.62 -11.76 -26.48
C LYS A 332 31.83 -11.46 -27.95
N TYR A 333 31.44 -12.36 -28.84
CA TYR A 333 31.64 -12.17 -30.27
C TYR A 333 30.38 -12.33 -31.10
N ILE A 334 30.36 -11.67 -32.22
CA ILE A 334 29.46 -11.87 -33.36
C ILE A 334 30.32 -11.98 -34.61
N ILE A 335 30.09 -13.00 -35.44
CA ILE A 335 30.73 -13.18 -36.72
C ILE A 335 29.66 -13.25 -37.79
N GLY A 336 29.72 -12.40 -38.79
CA GLY A 336 28.78 -12.36 -39.91
C GLY A 336 29.50 -12.61 -41.27
N SER A 337 28.85 -13.31 -42.19
CA SER A 337 29.34 -13.51 -43.54
C SER A 337 28.20 -13.45 -44.55
N ARG A 338 28.52 -12.94 -45.75
CA ARG A 338 27.65 -12.94 -46.95
C ARG A 338 28.08 -13.99 -47.97
N THR A 339 29.26 -14.54 -47.82
CA THR A 339 29.90 -15.39 -48.84
C THR A 339 30.14 -16.81 -48.37
N LYS A 340 30.31 -17.04 -47.07
CA LYS A 340 30.61 -18.35 -46.47
C LYS A 340 29.50 -18.84 -45.58
N ALA A 341 29.25 -20.13 -45.56
CA ALA A 341 28.31 -20.81 -44.64
C ALA A 341 28.98 -20.98 -43.27
N LEU A 342 28.83 -20.03 -42.35
CA LEU A 342 29.53 -19.98 -41.08
C LEU A 342 29.16 -21.18 -40.14
N ARG A 343 27.98 -21.78 -40.29
CA ARG A 343 27.57 -22.92 -39.51
C ARG A 343 28.52 -24.10 -39.65
N SER A 344 29.00 -24.36 -40.85
CA SER A 344 29.96 -25.43 -41.09
C SER A 344 31.35 -25.14 -40.49
N MET A 345 31.72 -23.89 -40.33
CA MET A 345 32.99 -23.42 -39.79
C MET A 345 32.95 -23.26 -38.25
N THR A 346 31.79 -23.40 -37.59
CA THR A 346 31.58 -23.11 -36.17
C THR A 346 32.58 -23.85 -35.27
N LYS A 347 32.84 -25.14 -35.53
CA LYS A 347 33.77 -25.95 -34.69
C LYS A 347 35.20 -25.45 -34.81
N GLU A 348 35.64 -25.17 -36.02
CA GLU A 348 36.98 -24.64 -36.34
C GLU A 348 37.21 -23.28 -35.70
N ILE A 349 36.26 -22.34 -35.92
CA ILE A 349 36.30 -21.01 -35.33
C ILE A 349 36.38 -21.09 -33.82
N ASN A 350 35.47 -21.84 -33.16
CA ASN A 350 35.49 -21.97 -31.71
C ASN A 350 36.79 -22.57 -31.17
N ALA A 351 37.40 -23.55 -31.90
CA ALA A 351 38.71 -24.13 -31.49
C ALA A 351 39.84 -23.08 -31.60
N ALA A 352 39.86 -22.26 -32.69
CA ALA A 352 40.88 -21.26 -32.93
C ALA A 352 40.83 -20.08 -31.96
N ILE A 353 39.65 -19.65 -31.56
CA ILE A 353 39.49 -18.49 -30.67
C ILE A 353 39.18 -18.89 -29.23
N GLU A 354 39.39 -20.13 -28.83
CA GLU A 354 39.01 -20.67 -27.50
C GLU A 354 37.55 -20.32 -27.14
N GLY A 355 36.64 -20.41 -28.15
CA GLY A 355 35.30 -19.89 -28.09
C GLY A 355 34.25 -20.95 -27.77
N ARG A 356 33.11 -20.47 -27.31
CA ARG A 356 31.88 -21.26 -27.18
C ARG A 356 30.73 -20.45 -27.79
N GLY A 357 30.20 -20.94 -28.89
CA GLY A 357 29.13 -20.25 -29.59
C GLY A 357 28.55 -21.09 -30.73
N GLY A 358 27.58 -20.51 -31.42
CA GLY A 358 26.91 -21.10 -32.56
C GLY A 358 25.96 -20.13 -33.21
N GLY A 359 25.23 -20.59 -34.23
CA GLY A 359 24.27 -19.76 -34.96
C GLY A 359 23.82 -20.36 -36.26
N SER A 360 23.62 -19.50 -37.27
CA SER A 360 23.18 -19.85 -38.62
C SER A 360 24.33 -19.78 -39.62
N ASP A 361 24.05 -20.07 -40.89
CA ASP A 361 25.02 -19.90 -41.96
C ASP A 361 25.45 -18.43 -42.17
N ALA A 362 24.59 -17.49 -41.88
CA ALA A 362 24.88 -16.06 -42.03
C ALA A 362 25.55 -15.42 -40.81
N MET A 363 25.37 -15.97 -39.60
CA MET A 363 25.86 -15.35 -38.39
C MET A 363 26.09 -16.33 -37.23
N LEU A 364 27.23 -16.20 -36.57
CA LEU A 364 27.55 -16.88 -35.31
C LEU A 364 27.65 -15.85 -34.17
N GLN A 365 27.36 -16.31 -32.94
CA GLN A 365 27.58 -15.53 -31.73
C GLN A 365 28.03 -16.44 -30.59
N GLY A 366 28.81 -15.88 -29.66
CA GLY A 366 29.31 -16.65 -28.54
C GLY A 366 30.25 -15.83 -27.65
N THR A 367 31.09 -16.56 -26.90
CA THR A 367 32.15 -16.01 -26.06
C THR A 367 33.50 -16.58 -26.49
N SER A 368 34.57 -15.84 -26.28
CA SER A 368 35.94 -16.26 -26.56
C SER A 368 36.86 -15.96 -25.38
N ARG A 369 37.78 -16.85 -25.08
CA ARG A 369 38.82 -16.69 -24.06
C ARG A 369 40.21 -16.40 -24.66
N ALA A 370 40.31 -16.40 -25.98
CA ALA A 370 41.58 -16.04 -26.65
C ALA A 370 41.86 -14.55 -26.52
N GLY A 371 43.12 -14.19 -26.52
CA GLY A 371 43.58 -12.80 -26.64
C GLY A 371 43.41 -12.28 -28.08
N ARG A 372 43.40 -10.97 -28.23
CA ARG A 372 43.21 -10.25 -29.50
C ARG A 372 44.15 -10.73 -30.58
N GLU A 373 45.45 -10.84 -30.31
CA GLU A 373 46.46 -11.28 -31.28
C GLU A 373 46.17 -12.67 -31.84
N THR A 374 45.69 -13.59 -31.02
CA THR A 374 45.35 -14.95 -31.45
C THR A 374 44.12 -14.95 -32.38
N ILE A 375 43.15 -14.13 -32.04
CA ILE A 375 41.94 -13.95 -32.83
C ILE A 375 42.31 -13.35 -34.20
N GLU A 376 43.04 -12.22 -34.22
CA GLU A 376 43.43 -11.53 -35.47
C GLU A 376 44.21 -12.48 -36.36
N ARG A 377 45.22 -13.21 -35.83
CA ARG A 377 46.03 -14.18 -36.58
C ARG A 377 45.18 -15.27 -37.23
N TYR A 378 44.18 -15.77 -36.55
CA TYR A 378 43.26 -16.78 -37.11
C TYR A 378 42.49 -16.21 -38.29
N PHE A 379 41.83 -15.08 -38.13
CA PHE A 379 41.04 -14.47 -39.20
C PHE A 379 41.89 -13.97 -40.36
N GLU A 380 43.15 -13.56 -40.15
CA GLU A 380 44.10 -13.23 -41.20
C GLU A 380 44.54 -14.47 -41.97
N SER A 381 44.57 -15.65 -41.35
CA SER A 381 44.92 -16.91 -42.02
C SER A 381 43.80 -17.40 -42.97
N LEU A 382 42.58 -16.95 -42.80
CA LEU A 382 41.46 -17.27 -43.67
C LEU A 382 41.55 -16.40 -44.96
N LYS A 383 42.54 -16.73 -45.79
CA LYS A 383 42.64 -16.17 -47.17
C LYS A 383 42.06 -17.17 -48.14
N ASN A 384 41.51 -16.68 -49.24
CA ASN A 384 40.89 -17.48 -50.29
C ASN A 384 41.77 -18.61 -50.79
#